data_6357538c8322c3f70d8e7ca2a18f362d
#
_entry.id   6357538c8322c3f70d8e7ca2a18f362d
#
_cell.length_a   1.000
_cell.length_b   1.000
_cell.length_c   1.000
_cell.angle_alpha   90.00
_cell.angle_beta   90.00
_cell.angle_gamma   90.00
#
_symmetry.space_group_name_H-M   'P 1'
#
loop_
_entity.id
_entity.type
_entity.pdbx_description
1 polymer ?
#
loop_
_entity_poly.entity_id
_entity_poly.type
_entity_poly.pdbx_seq_one_letter_code
_entity_poly.pdbx_strand_id
1 'polypeptide(L)' 'MHHHPVKSSRIISVAYDDASATLEIYFYHQPALQYTGVPPRIFRDFLQVVSKGRFYDGVIKGKFPERKPR' A
#
# COMPACT_ATOMS: atom_id res chain seq x y z
N MET A 1 -12.29 -4.34 4.24
CA MET A 1 -10.82 -4.13 4.20
C MET A 1 -10.39 -3.43 5.48
N HIS A 2 -9.41 -3.98 6.17
CA HIS A 2 -8.97 -3.44 7.45
C HIS A 2 -7.81 -2.45 7.24
N HIS A 3 -7.92 -1.25 7.81
CA HIS A 3 -6.94 -0.19 7.63
C HIS A 3 -5.91 -0.19 8.76
N HIS A 4 -4.62 -0.14 8.38
CA HIS A 4 -3.51 -0.12 9.32
C HIS A 4 -2.81 1.24 9.25
N PRO A 5 -2.95 2.09 10.29
CA PRO A 5 -2.20 3.35 10.31
C PRO A 5 -0.70 3.10 10.35
N VAL A 6 0.07 3.91 9.64
CA VAL A 6 1.52 3.79 9.62
C VAL A 6 2.17 5.13 9.92
N LYS A 7 3.43 5.08 10.38
CA LYS A 7 4.22 6.29 10.60
C LYS A 7 5.00 6.62 9.35
N SER A 8 4.57 7.68 8.65
CA SER A 8 5.22 8.11 7.42
C SER A 8 4.85 9.56 7.14
N SER A 9 5.75 10.30 6.53
CA SER A 9 5.45 11.66 6.10
C SER A 9 4.58 11.69 4.83
N ARG A 10 4.48 10.57 4.13
CA ARG A 10 3.75 10.48 2.85
C ARG A 10 2.48 9.64 2.94
N ILE A 11 2.48 8.61 3.77
CA ILE A 11 1.42 7.61 3.79
C ILE A 11 0.70 7.64 5.13
N ILE A 12 -0.64 7.74 5.07
CA ILE A 12 -1.49 7.78 6.26
C ILE A 12 -1.73 6.37 6.79
N SER A 13 -2.17 5.48 5.90
CA SER A 13 -2.53 4.11 6.26
C SER A 13 -2.50 3.22 5.05
N VAL A 14 -2.52 1.90 5.29
CA VAL A 14 -2.59 0.90 4.24
C VAL A 14 -3.65 -0.12 4.61
N ALA A 15 -4.23 -0.77 3.60
CA ALA A 15 -5.21 -1.81 3.79
C ALA A 15 -4.97 -2.92 2.77
N TYR A 16 -5.34 -4.15 3.11
CA TYR A 16 -5.12 -5.28 2.23
C TYR A 16 -6.33 -6.20 2.23
N ASP A 17 -6.70 -6.67 1.05
CA ASP A 17 -7.76 -7.65 0.88
C ASP A 17 -7.16 -8.95 0.34
N ASP A 18 -7.11 -9.97 1.21
CA ASP A 18 -6.54 -11.28 0.87
C ASP A 18 -7.28 -11.95 -0.29
N ALA A 19 -8.60 -11.80 -0.33
CA ALA A 19 -9.41 -12.49 -1.34
C ALA A 19 -9.10 -12.02 -2.75
N SER A 20 -8.80 -10.75 -2.92
CA SER A 20 -8.52 -10.15 -4.23
C SER A 20 -7.06 -9.80 -4.42
N ALA A 21 -6.20 -10.04 -3.41
CA ALA A 21 -4.78 -9.66 -3.41
C ALA A 21 -4.60 -8.18 -3.73
N THR A 22 -5.46 -7.33 -3.18
CA THR A 22 -5.47 -5.90 -3.45
C THR A 22 -4.92 -5.13 -2.25
N LEU A 23 -3.90 -4.31 -2.52
CA LEU A 23 -3.32 -3.40 -1.55
C LEU A 23 -3.84 -2.00 -1.81
N GLU A 24 -4.36 -1.33 -0.77
CA GLU A 24 -4.85 0.03 -0.88
C GLU A 24 -4.00 0.93 0.00
N ILE A 25 -3.55 2.06 -0.55
CA ILE A 25 -2.65 2.98 0.16
C ILE A 25 -3.29 4.36 0.20
N TYR A 26 -3.34 4.94 1.40
CA TYR A 26 -3.87 6.28 1.64
C TYR A 26 -2.72 7.23 1.89
N PHE A 27 -2.70 8.33 1.14
CA PHE A 27 -1.61 9.31 1.17
C PHE A 27 -2.10 10.64 1.78
N TYR A 28 -1.15 11.43 2.31
CA TYR A 28 -1.49 12.76 2.83
C TYR A 28 -1.76 13.77 1.73
N HIS A 29 -1.05 13.67 0.60
CA HIS A 29 -1.03 14.74 -0.40
C HIS A 29 -1.55 14.31 -1.77
N GLN A 30 -2.16 13.14 -1.85
CA GLN A 30 -2.74 12.67 -3.11
C GLN A 30 -3.86 11.67 -2.82
N PRO A 31 -4.74 11.40 -3.81
CA PRO A 31 -5.80 10.42 -3.61
C PRO A 31 -5.26 9.02 -3.34
N ALA A 32 -6.05 8.21 -2.66
CA ALA A 32 -5.69 6.83 -2.40
C ALA A 32 -5.54 6.05 -3.72
N LEU A 33 -4.68 5.03 -3.69
CA LEU A 33 -4.42 4.17 -4.85
C LEU A 33 -4.58 2.71 -4.43
N GLN A 34 -5.02 1.89 -5.39
CA GLN A 34 -5.10 0.44 -5.22
C GLN A 34 -4.12 -0.25 -6.16
N TYR A 35 -3.51 -1.33 -5.67
CA TYR A 35 -2.61 -2.16 -6.45
C TYR A 35 -3.10 -3.59 -6.38
N THR A 36 -3.23 -4.24 -7.55
CA THR A 36 -3.76 -5.60 -7.64
C THR A 36 -2.64 -6.62 -7.84
N GLY A 37 -2.91 -7.87 -7.48
CA GLY A 37 -1.93 -8.93 -7.64
C GLY A 37 -0.78 -8.87 -6.65
N VAL A 38 -0.97 -8.21 -5.51
CA VAL A 38 0.08 -8.03 -4.51
C VAL A 38 0.06 -9.23 -3.55
N PRO A 39 1.17 -9.99 -3.45
CA PRO A 39 1.22 -11.13 -2.52
C PRO A 39 1.09 -10.67 -1.06
N PRO A 40 0.48 -11.50 -0.18
CA PRO A 40 0.34 -11.13 1.23
C PRO A 40 1.66 -10.80 1.93
N ARG A 41 2.76 -11.46 1.55
CA ARG A 41 4.06 -11.18 2.17
C ARG A 41 4.53 -9.76 1.90
N ILE A 42 4.20 -9.19 0.74
CA ILE A 42 4.55 -7.81 0.42
C ILE A 42 3.84 -6.85 1.38
N PHE A 43 2.56 -7.11 1.65
CA PHE A 43 1.82 -6.32 2.62
C PHE A 43 2.43 -6.42 4.02
N ARG A 44 2.79 -7.64 4.45
CA ARG A 44 3.41 -7.83 5.76
C ARG A 44 4.75 -7.10 5.85
N ASP A 45 5.56 -7.19 4.80
CA ASP A 45 6.84 -6.47 4.75
C ASP A 45 6.62 -4.97 4.84
N PHE A 46 5.60 -4.46 4.14
CA PHE A 46 5.26 -3.04 4.15
C PHE A 46 4.98 -2.56 5.58
N LEU A 47 4.25 -3.36 6.36
CA LEU A 47 3.92 -3.00 7.74
C LEU A 47 5.15 -2.96 8.64
N GLN A 48 6.20 -3.69 8.31
CA GLN A 48 7.38 -3.84 9.16
C GLN A 48 8.54 -2.92 8.81
N VAL A 49 8.63 -2.45 7.56
CA VAL A 49 9.75 -1.61 7.16
C VAL A 49 9.71 -0.25 7.84
N VAL A 50 10.88 0.31 8.09
CA VAL A 50 10.99 1.62 8.72
C VAL A 50 10.58 2.72 7.75
N SER A 51 11.09 2.67 6.52
CA SER A 51 10.82 3.70 5.51
C SER A 51 9.70 3.25 4.59
N LYS A 52 8.46 3.64 4.92
CA LYS A 52 7.28 3.28 4.11
C LYS A 52 7.34 3.88 2.71
N GLY A 53 7.77 5.13 2.61
CA GLY A 53 7.84 5.80 1.31
C GLY A 53 8.83 5.14 0.36
N ARG A 54 10.00 4.75 0.85
CA ARG A 54 11.00 4.07 0.02
C ARG A 54 10.51 2.68 -0.41
N PHE A 55 9.90 1.96 0.50
CA PHE A 55 9.34 0.64 0.18
C PHE A 55 8.29 0.77 -0.93
N TYR A 56 7.40 1.75 -0.78
CA TYR A 56 6.38 2.01 -1.79
C TYR A 56 7.03 2.30 -3.16
N ASP A 57 7.99 3.22 -3.20
CA ASP A 57 8.63 3.62 -4.46
C ASP A 57 9.40 2.46 -5.12
N GLY A 58 10.06 1.62 -4.32
CA GLY A 58 10.95 0.58 -4.85
C GLY A 58 10.28 -0.77 -5.07
N VAL A 59 9.24 -1.09 -4.32
CA VAL A 59 8.63 -2.43 -4.34
C VAL A 59 7.23 -2.44 -4.94
N ILE A 60 6.49 -1.35 -4.81
CA ILE A 60 5.08 -1.32 -5.19
C ILE A 60 4.82 -0.47 -6.43
N LYS A 61 5.28 0.77 -6.41
CA LYS A 61 5.04 1.70 -7.52
C LYS A 61 5.68 1.20 -8.80
N GLY A 62 4.86 1.04 -9.84
CA GLY A 62 5.33 0.54 -11.13
C GLY A 62 5.60 -0.95 -11.19
N LYS A 63 5.37 -1.69 -10.08
CA LYS A 63 5.59 -3.13 -10.04
C LYS A 63 4.29 -3.93 -10.11
N PHE A 64 3.16 -3.32 -9.77
CA PHE A 64 1.84 -3.93 -9.79
C PHE A 64 0.87 -3.02 -10.52
N PRO A 65 -0.20 -3.58 -11.11
CA PRO A 65 -1.23 -2.76 -11.74
C PRO A 65 -1.84 -1.81 -10.72
N GLU A 66 -1.96 -0.55 -11.11
CA GLU A 66 -2.44 0.53 -10.25
C GLU A 66 -3.81 1.00 -10.74
N ARG A 67 -4.71 1.30 -9.80
CA ARG A 67 -5.99 1.90 -10.12
C ARG A 67 -6.45 2.80 -8.97
N LYS A 68 -7.35 3.73 -9.30
CA LYS A 68 -7.95 4.60 -8.28
C LYS A 68 -9.16 3.90 -7.69
N PRO A 69 -9.31 3.85 -6.35
CA PRO A 69 -10.53 3.34 -5.74
C PRO A 69 -11.69 4.28 -6.04
N ARG A 70 -12.88 3.74 -6.01
CA ARG A 70 -14.09 4.54 -6.20
C ARG A 70 -14.45 5.34 -4.96
#